data_8f2ef3f0b783fcb6d93b46349c0bb67f
#
_entry.id   8f2ef3f0b783fcb6d93b46349c0bb67f
#
_cell.length_a   1.000
_cell.length_b   1.000
_cell.length_c   1.000
_cell.angle_alpha   90.00
_cell.angle_beta   90.00
_cell.angle_gamma   90.00
#
_symmetry.space_group_name_H-M   'P 1'
#
loop_
_entity.id
_entity.type
_entity.pdbx_description
1 polymer ?
#
loop_
_entity_poly.entity_id
_entity_poly.type
_entity_poly.pdbx_seq_one_letter_code
_entity_poly.pdbx_strand_id
1 'polypeptide(L)'
;MNIVLDILSDGFFAAIAAIGFGAISDPPMRAFKFIALLAAIGHACRFCLMSYAGMDIAAASFISALIIGFGSLWLGGKIYCPMTVIYIPALLPMIPGKFAYNTVFSQIMFLQNMKVPELKAKYMEMFFSNGMVTITVIFLLAIGATIPMFIFHSKAFSLTRHINK
;
A
#
# COMPACT_ATOMS: atom_id res chain seq x y z
N MET A 1 9.63 0.52 -25.21
CA MET A 1 9.00 -0.22 -24.11
C MET A 1 7.54 0.17 -24.11
N ASN A 2 6.64 -0.79 -24.14
CA ASN A 2 5.20 -0.47 -24.26
C ASN A 2 4.65 -0.09 -22.88
N ILE A 3 4.41 1.19 -22.68
CA ILE A 3 3.85 1.80 -21.45
C ILE A 3 2.66 1.00 -20.90
N VAL A 4 1.76 0.58 -21.79
CA VAL A 4 0.57 -0.21 -21.41
C VAL A 4 0.98 -1.56 -20.82
N LEU A 5 2.01 -2.21 -21.35
CA LEU A 5 2.51 -3.47 -20.81
C LEU A 5 3.13 -3.29 -19.42
N ASP A 6 3.86 -2.20 -19.20
CA ASP A 6 4.49 -1.92 -17.90
C ASP A 6 3.41 -1.68 -16.82
N ILE A 7 2.37 -0.90 -17.14
CA ILE A 7 1.23 -0.67 -16.23
C ILE A 7 0.46 -1.96 -15.94
N LEU A 8 0.19 -2.76 -16.98
CA LEU A 8 -0.55 -4.02 -16.83
C LEU A 8 0.25 -5.05 -16.02
N SER A 9 1.57 -5.14 -16.27
CA SER A 9 2.43 -6.06 -15.52
C SER A 9 2.53 -5.66 -14.04
N ASP A 10 2.72 -4.38 -13.73
CA ASP A 10 2.78 -3.88 -12.35
C ASP A 10 1.47 -4.17 -11.60
N GLY A 11 0.32 -3.85 -12.21
CA GLY A 11 -0.99 -4.16 -11.66
C GLY A 11 -1.26 -5.66 -11.48
N PHE A 12 -0.83 -6.49 -12.43
CA PHE A 12 -1.00 -7.93 -12.38
C PHE A 12 -0.20 -8.57 -11.23
N PHE A 13 1.07 -8.22 -11.09
CA PHE A 13 1.89 -8.73 -9.98
C PHE A 13 1.40 -8.22 -8.63
N ALA A 14 0.93 -6.97 -8.55
CA ALA A 14 0.31 -6.45 -7.35
C ALA A 14 -0.96 -7.22 -6.96
N ALA A 15 -1.81 -7.60 -7.94
CA ALA A 15 -2.98 -8.42 -7.70
C ALA A 15 -2.64 -9.79 -7.12
N ILE A 16 -1.62 -10.47 -7.67
CA ILE A 16 -1.15 -11.77 -7.16
C ILE A 16 -0.63 -11.62 -5.73
N ALA A 17 0.21 -10.63 -5.48
CA ALA A 17 0.73 -10.37 -4.13
C ALA A 17 -0.39 -10.08 -3.12
N ALA A 18 -1.38 -9.27 -3.51
CA ALA A 18 -2.52 -8.94 -2.66
C ALA A 18 -3.40 -10.17 -2.34
N ILE A 19 -3.56 -11.10 -3.29
CA ILE A 19 -4.24 -12.39 -3.03
C ILE A 19 -3.46 -13.18 -1.97
N GLY A 20 -2.13 -13.27 -2.10
CA GLY A 20 -1.27 -13.95 -1.12
C GLY A 20 -1.38 -13.34 0.28
N PHE A 21 -1.32 -12.02 0.40
CA PHE A 21 -1.53 -11.33 1.67
C PHE A 21 -2.96 -11.48 2.21
N GLY A 22 -3.96 -11.47 1.31
CA GLY A 22 -5.34 -11.72 1.67
C GLY A 22 -5.54 -13.10 2.29
N ALA A 23 -4.89 -14.12 1.76
CA ALA A 23 -5.01 -15.49 2.25
C ALA A 23 -4.59 -15.64 3.72
N ILE A 24 -3.66 -14.81 4.21
CA ILE A 24 -3.24 -14.80 5.63
C ILE A 24 -4.38 -14.37 6.56
N SER A 25 -5.28 -13.50 6.07
CA SER A 25 -6.39 -12.93 6.86
C SER A 25 -7.67 -13.76 6.77
N ASP A 26 -7.66 -14.89 6.05
CA ASP A 26 -8.78 -15.80 5.82
C ASP A 26 -10.11 -15.09 5.46
N PRO A 27 -10.11 -14.21 4.44
CA PRO A 27 -11.29 -13.49 4.04
C PRO A 27 -12.28 -14.43 3.31
N PRO A 28 -13.58 -14.08 3.27
CA PRO A 28 -14.53 -14.87 2.48
C PRO A 28 -14.07 -14.91 1.00
N MET A 29 -14.21 -16.09 0.36
CA MET A 29 -13.72 -16.32 -1.03
C MET A 29 -14.18 -15.25 -2.03
N ARG A 30 -15.38 -14.69 -1.83
CA ARG A 30 -15.91 -13.58 -2.65
C ARG A 30 -15.11 -12.28 -2.54
N ALA A 31 -14.31 -12.07 -1.48
CA ALA A 31 -13.51 -10.87 -1.30
C ALA A 31 -12.23 -10.89 -2.14
N PHE A 32 -11.65 -12.06 -2.44
CA PHE A 32 -10.37 -12.16 -3.15
C PHE A 32 -10.33 -11.42 -4.51
N LYS A 33 -11.40 -11.54 -5.29
CA LYS A 33 -11.48 -10.85 -6.59
C LYS A 33 -11.45 -9.32 -6.44
N PHE A 34 -12.02 -8.79 -5.37
CA PHE A 34 -12.03 -7.34 -5.11
C PHE A 34 -10.72 -6.86 -4.50
N ILE A 35 -10.07 -7.69 -3.67
CA ILE A 35 -8.71 -7.44 -3.18
C ILE A 35 -7.75 -7.33 -4.37
N ALA A 36 -7.76 -8.31 -5.26
CA ALA A 36 -6.93 -8.34 -6.45
C ALA A 36 -7.19 -7.14 -7.38
N LEU A 37 -8.46 -6.83 -7.64
CA LEU A 37 -8.86 -5.70 -8.48
C LEU A 37 -8.40 -4.36 -7.92
N LEU A 38 -8.60 -4.12 -6.63
CA LEU A 38 -8.21 -2.86 -6.00
C LEU A 38 -6.69 -2.72 -5.91
N ALA A 39 -5.97 -3.81 -5.65
CA ALA A 39 -4.52 -3.81 -5.68
C ALA A 39 -3.98 -3.46 -7.07
N ALA A 40 -4.54 -4.08 -8.12
CA ALA A 40 -4.16 -3.79 -9.50
C ALA A 40 -4.39 -2.32 -9.87
N ILE A 41 -5.59 -1.79 -9.56
CA ILE A 41 -5.95 -0.39 -9.84
C ILE A 41 -5.06 0.58 -9.04
N GLY A 42 -4.88 0.34 -7.74
CA GLY A 42 -4.08 1.21 -6.89
C GLY A 42 -2.60 1.24 -7.31
N HIS A 43 -2.03 0.07 -7.62
CA HIS A 43 -0.65 -0.05 -8.08
C HIS A 43 -0.44 0.63 -9.44
N ALA A 44 -1.31 0.34 -10.42
CA ALA A 44 -1.28 0.97 -11.73
C ALA A 44 -1.42 2.51 -11.62
N CYS A 45 -2.32 3.00 -10.75
CA CYS A 45 -2.48 4.43 -10.50
C CYS A 45 -1.19 5.04 -9.93
N ARG A 46 -0.58 4.42 -8.91
CA ARG A 46 0.69 4.89 -8.33
C ARG A 46 1.79 4.93 -9.38
N PHE A 47 1.91 3.87 -10.17
CA PHE A 47 2.89 3.81 -11.25
C PHE A 47 2.70 4.95 -12.26
N CYS A 48 1.47 5.21 -12.68
CA CYS A 48 1.15 6.31 -13.59
C CYS A 48 1.50 7.67 -13.00
N LEU A 49 1.15 7.93 -11.72
CA LEU A 49 1.45 9.19 -11.05
C LEU A 49 2.95 9.44 -10.92
N MET A 50 3.72 8.40 -10.60
CA MET A 50 5.17 8.51 -10.50
C MET A 50 5.83 8.68 -11.89
N SER A 51 5.44 7.88 -12.87
CA SER A 51 6.12 7.80 -14.17
C SER A 51 5.73 8.94 -15.12
N TYR A 52 4.48 9.43 -15.07
CA TYR A 52 3.96 10.44 -16.01
C TYR A 52 3.72 11.80 -15.38
N ALA A 53 3.21 11.85 -14.14
CA ALA A 53 2.99 13.11 -13.46
C ALA A 53 4.24 13.58 -12.69
N GLY A 54 5.31 12.79 -12.63
CA GLY A 54 6.54 13.13 -11.92
C GLY A 54 6.35 13.30 -10.41
N MET A 55 5.29 12.70 -9.84
CA MET A 55 5.01 12.80 -8.42
C MET A 55 5.98 11.94 -7.61
N ASP A 56 6.31 12.40 -6.40
CA ASP A 56 7.07 11.60 -5.46
C ASP A 56 6.27 10.37 -5.00
N ILE A 57 7.00 9.34 -4.53
CA ILE A 57 6.40 8.07 -4.11
C ILE A 57 5.39 8.24 -2.97
N ALA A 58 5.58 9.21 -2.07
CA ALA A 58 4.73 9.42 -0.91
C ALA A 58 3.37 10.00 -1.33
N ALA A 59 3.36 11.07 -2.14
CA ALA A 59 2.15 11.68 -2.68
C ALA A 59 1.38 10.72 -3.61
N ALA A 60 2.08 10.02 -4.51
CA ALA A 60 1.48 9.02 -5.39
C ALA A 60 0.84 7.87 -4.59
N SER A 61 1.51 7.41 -3.52
CA SER A 61 0.98 6.36 -2.65
C SER A 61 -0.26 6.82 -1.88
N PHE A 62 -0.31 8.07 -1.41
CA PHE A 62 -1.48 8.63 -0.73
C PHE A 62 -2.71 8.66 -1.63
N ILE A 63 -2.57 9.17 -2.86
CA ILE A 63 -3.68 9.22 -3.83
C ILE A 63 -4.18 7.82 -4.16
N SER A 64 -3.26 6.90 -4.40
CA SER A 64 -3.62 5.51 -4.70
C SER A 64 -4.29 4.82 -3.51
N ALA A 65 -3.85 5.10 -2.28
CA ALA A 65 -4.49 4.59 -1.07
C ALA A 65 -5.91 5.14 -0.87
N LEU A 66 -6.15 6.42 -1.21
CA LEU A 66 -7.50 7.00 -1.23
C LEU A 66 -8.41 6.23 -2.20
N ILE A 67 -7.93 5.95 -3.41
CA ILE A 67 -8.70 5.20 -4.42
C ILE A 67 -9.05 3.81 -3.91
N ILE A 68 -8.07 3.09 -3.31
CA ILE A 68 -8.30 1.78 -2.70
C ILE A 68 -9.30 1.88 -1.55
N GLY A 69 -9.18 2.89 -0.68
CA GLY A 69 -10.08 3.13 0.44
C GLY A 69 -11.53 3.36 0.01
N PHE A 70 -11.77 4.27 -0.95
CA PHE A 70 -13.11 4.51 -1.51
C PHE A 70 -13.65 3.28 -2.24
N GLY A 71 -12.81 2.62 -3.04
CA GLY A 71 -13.18 1.39 -3.73
C GLY A 71 -13.57 0.27 -2.78
N SER A 72 -12.84 0.10 -1.68
CA SER A 72 -13.13 -0.91 -0.67
C SER A 72 -14.42 -0.65 0.10
N LEU A 73 -14.72 0.63 0.38
CA LEU A 73 -15.99 1.01 1.02
C LEU A 73 -17.19 0.66 0.12
N TRP A 74 -17.10 0.98 -1.17
CA TRP A 74 -18.16 0.72 -2.13
C TRP A 74 -18.33 -0.78 -2.44
N LEU A 75 -17.22 -1.48 -2.69
CA LEU A 75 -17.23 -2.92 -3.01
C LEU A 75 -17.56 -3.77 -1.78
N GLY A 76 -17.05 -3.39 -0.59
CA GLY A 76 -17.38 -4.05 0.66
C GLY A 76 -18.87 -4.02 0.95
N GLY A 77 -19.54 -2.87 0.69
CA GLY A 77 -20.98 -2.74 0.80
C GLY A 77 -21.75 -3.72 -0.10
N LYS A 78 -21.28 -3.96 -1.31
CA LYS A 78 -21.93 -4.88 -2.27
C LYS A 78 -21.84 -6.35 -1.87
N ILE A 79 -20.78 -6.74 -1.16
CA ILE A 79 -20.53 -8.14 -0.80
C ILE A 79 -20.75 -8.43 0.69
N TYR A 80 -21.27 -7.46 1.43
CA TYR A 80 -21.46 -7.56 2.88
C TYR A 80 -20.17 -7.98 3.61
N CYS A 81 -19.05 -7.32 3.26
CA CYS A 81 -17.74 -7.56 3.85
C CYS A 81 -17.17 -6.25 4.38
N PRO A 82 -16.59 -6.22 5.58
CA PRO A 82 -15.93 -5.02 6.10
C PRO A 82 -14.88 -4.50 5.12
N MET A 83 -14.83 -3.18 4.90
CA MET A 83 -13.88 -2.58 3.97
C MET A 83 -12.42 -2.88 4.35
N THR A 84 -12.13 -3.04 5.64
CA THR A 84 -10.79 -3.37 6.16
C THR A 84 -10.25 -4.69 5.63
N VAL A 85 -11.13 -5.69 5.48
CA VAL A 85 -10.78 -7.01 4.93
C VAL A 85 -10.35 -6.92 3.47
N ILE A 86 -10.79 -5.88 2.75
CA ILE A 86 -10.48 -5.68 1.33
C ILE A 86 -9.28 -4.74 1.16
N TYR A 87 -9.26 -3.56 1.84
CA TYR A 87 -8.20 -2.60 1.57
C TYR A 87 -6.85 -2.97 2.18
N ILE A 88 -6.83 -3.63 3.35
CA ILE A 88 -5.55 -3.97 4.00
C ILE A 88 -4.69 -4.85 3.08
N PRO A 89 -5.17 -6.02 2.58
CA PRO A 89 -4.37 -6.82 1.66
C PRO A 89 -4.05 -6.10 0.34
N ALA A 90 -4.96 -5.26 -0.16
CA ALA A 90 -4.75 -4.52 -1.39
C ALA A 90 -3.64 -3.45 -1.28
N LEU A 91 -3.39 -2.91 -0.08
CA LEU A 91 -2.34 -1.93 0.19
C LEU A 91 -0.96 -2.56 0.43
N LEU A 92 -0.90 -3.80 0.93
CA LEU A 92 0.36 -4.41 1.32
C LEU A 92 1.42 -4.46 0.22
N PRO A 93 1.08 -4.72 -1.07
CA PRO A 93 2.05 -4.65 -2.16
C PRO A 93 2.64 -3.24 -2.37
N MET A 94 1.97 -2.19 -1.87
CA MET A 94 2.42 -0.80 -2.01
C MET A 94 3.43 -0.37 -0.94
N ILE A 95 3.66 -1.19 0.08
CA ILE A 95 4.68 -0.93 1.09
C ILE A 95 6.05 -0.86 0.40
N PRO A 96 6.87 0.17 0.69
CA PRO A 96 8.11 0.41 -0.02
C PRO A 96 9.23 -0.51 0.50
N GLY A 97 9.13 -1.82 0.21
CA GLY A 97 10.01 -2.87 0.73
C GLY A 97 11.49 -2.64 0.46
N LYS A 98 11.85 -2.09 -0.73
CA LYS A 98 13.24 -1.74 -1.07
C LYS A 98 13.81 -0.69 -0.12
N PHE A 99 13.05 0.34 0.21
CA PHE A 99 13.49 1.40 1.13
C PHE A 99 13.57 0.86 2.56
N ALA A 100 12.60 0.06 3.00
CA ALA A 100 12.63 -0.59 4.31
C ALA A 100 13.85 -1.50 4.47
N TYR A 101 14.14 -2.34 3.47
CA TYR A 101 15.34 -3.17 3.43
C TYR A 101 16.62 -2.34 3.52
N ASN A 102 16.75 -1.29 2.69
CA ASN A 102 17.92 -0.42 2.69
C ASN A 102 18.11 0.31 4.02
N THR A 103 17.03 0.64 4.73
CA THR A 103 17.10 1.25 6.07
C THR A 103 17.77 0.29 7.05
N VAL A 104 17.30 -0.95 7.12
CA VAL A 104 17.87 -1.97 8.03
C VAL A 104 19.31 -2.30 7.64
N PHE A 105 19.57 -2.47 6.33
CA PHE A 105 20.91 -2.72 5.81
C PHE A 105 21.89 -1.61 6.19
N SER A 106 21.49 -0.35 5.97
CA SER A 106 22.34 0.81 6.29
C SER A 106 22.61 0.93 7.79
N GLN A 107 21.64 0.57 8.65
CA GLN A 107 21.81 0.55 10.10
C GLN A 107 22.88 -0.48 10.52
N ILE A 108 22.83 -1.69 9.97
CA ILE A 108 23.81 -2.74 10.26
C ILE A 108 25.20 -2.31 9.79
N MET A 109 25.29 -1.81 8.56
CA MET A 109 26.56 -1.35 7.99
C MET A 109 27.15 -0.14 8.73
N PHE A 110 26.31 0.76 9.22
CA PHE A 110 26.72 1.87 10.09
C PHE A 110 27.41 1.34 11.36
N LEU A 111 26.79 0.37 12.05
CA LEU A 111 27.34 -0.20 13.27
C LEU A 111 28.67 -0.93 13.03
N GLN A 112 28.80 -1.63 11.91
CA GLN A 112 30.04 -2.34 11.55
C GLN A 112 31.20 -1.39 11.17
N ASN A 113 30.89 -0.19 10.65
CA ASN A 113 31.89 0.75 10.12
C ASN A 113 32.06 2.01 11.00
N MET A 114 31.75 1.94 12.30
CA MET A 114 31.81 3.11 13.20
C MET A 114 33.19 3.74 13.29
N LYS A 115 34.26 2.98 13.02
CA LYS A 115 35.65 3.44 13.08
C LYS A 115 36.14 4.13 11.81
N VAL A 116 35.37 4.04 10.70
CA VAL A 116 35.74 4.63 9.41
C VAL A 116 34.82 5.81 9.13
N PRO A 117 35.26 7.07 9.28
CA PRO A 117 34.38 8.25 9.23
C PRO A 117 33.59 8.37 7.94
N GLU A 118 34.18 8.06 6.79
CA GLU A 118 33.55 8.18 5.47
C GLU A 118 32.40 7.16 5.31
N LEU A 119 32.63 5.89 5.66
CA LEU A 119 31.63 4.84 5.58
C LEU A 119 30.50 5.07 6.60
N LYS A 120 30.85 5.52 7.80
CA LYS A 120 29.90 5.90 8.84
C LYS A 120 28.95 7.00 8.33
N ALA A 121 29.48 8.08 7.74
CA ALA A 121 28.67 9.17 7.20
C ALA A 121 27.76 8.69 6.07
N LYS A 122 28.28 7.91 5.12
CA LYS A 122 27.53 7.33 4.01
C LYS A 122 26.34 6.48 4.47
N TYR A 123 26.58 5.56 5.41
CA TYR A 123 25.50 4.67 5.87
C TYR A 123 24.48 5.39 6.76
N MET A 124 24.90 6.45 7.49
CA MET A 124 23.98 7.32 8.21
C MET A 124 23.02 8.03 7.25
N GLU A 125 23.55 8.63 6.18
CA GLU A 125 22.74 9.29 5.15
C GLU A 125 21.77 8.33 4.48
N MET A 126 22.22 7.13 4.10
CA MET A 126 21.38 6.09 3.53
C MET A 126 20.27 5.65 4.50
N PHE A 127 20.59 5.52 5.78
CA PHE A 127 19.61 5.15 6.81
C PHE A 127 18.50 6.21 6.93
N PHE A 128 18.88 7.47 7.06
CA PHE A 128 17.90 8.56 7.18
C PHE A 128 17.05 8.70 5.91
N SER A 129 17.66 8.72 4.74
CA SER A 129 16.94 8.90 3.47
C SER A 129 15.93 7.79 3.23
N ASN A 130 16.36 6.52 3.34
CA ASN A 130 15.47 5.38 3.12
C ASN A 130 14.43 5.23 4.24
N GLY A 131 14.82 5.50 5.49
CA GLY A 131 13.93 5.46 6.65
C GLY A 131 12.81 6.49 6.55
N MET A 132 13.13 7.72 6.19
CA MET A 132 12.13 8.79 6.00
C MET A 132 11.13 8.44 4.90
N VAL A 133 11.60 7.94 3.74
CA VAL A 133 10.70 7.48 2.67
C VAL A 133 9.79 6.36 3.17
N THR A 134 10.36 5.37 3.86
CA THR A 134 9.59 4.22 4.37
C THR A 134 8.48 4.64 5.31
N ILE A 135 8.83 5.44 6.33
CA ILE A 135 7.88 5.91 7.35
C ILE A 135 6.80 6.78 6.71
N THR A 136 7.19 7.74 5.87
CA THR A 136 6.24 8.66 5.23
C THR A 136 5.26 7.92 4.33
N VAL A 137 5.73 6.99 3.50
CA VAL A 137 4.86 6.22 2.60
C VAL A 137 3.89 5.36 3.39
N ILE A 138 4.35 4.61 4.41
CA ILE A 138 3.47 3.76 5.24
C ILE A 138 2.41 4.62 5.95
N PHE A 139 2.80 5.76 6.50
CA PHE A 139 1.89 6.68 7.18
C PHE A 139 0.82 7.23 6.22
N LEU A 140 1.22 7.66 5.03
CA LEU A 140 0.30 8.19 4.02
C LEU A 140 -0.60 7.11 3.41
N LEU A 141 -0.11 5.87 3.25
CA LEU A 141 -0.94 4.73 2.88
C LEU A 141 -2.04 4.47 3.93
N ALA A 142 -1.67 4.47 5.21
CA ALA A 142 -2.63 4.24 6.30
C ALA A 142 -3.69 5.36 6.35
N ILE A 143 -3.29 6.63 6.30
CA ILE A 143 -4.21 7.76 6.31
C ILE A 143 -5.11 7.73 5.07
N GLY A 144 -4.54 7.60 3.87
CA GLY A 144 -5.30 7.60 2.62
C GLY A 144 -6.40 6.55 2.60
N ALA A 145 -6.08 5.32 3.02
CA ALA A 145 -7.05 4.23 3.03
C ALA A 145 -8.14 4.37 4.11
N THR A 146 -7.84 5.05 5.23
CA THR A 146 -8.79 5.19 6.34
C THR A 146 -9.69 6.43 6.23
N ILE A 147 -9.30 7.46 5.49
CA ILE A 147 -10.11 8.68 5.26
C ILE A 147 -11.56 8.35 4.84
N PRO A 148 -11.82 7.46 3.86
CA PRO A 148 -13.20 7.14 3.48
C PRO A 148 -14.04 6.54 4.61
N MET A 149 -13.41 5.80 5.53
CA MET A 149 -14.08 5.25 6.71
C MET A 149 -14.56 6.34 7.66
N PHE A 150 -13.77 7.39 7.86
CA PHE A 150 -14.14 8.51 8.72
C PHE A 150 -15.21 9.39 8.08
N ILE A 151 -15.12 9.67 6.78
CA ILE A 151 -16.10 10.48 6.05
C ILE A 151 -17.46 9.76 5.99
N PHE A 152 -17.46 8.45 5.74
CA PHE A 152 -18.68 7.64 5.56
C PHE A 152 -18.89 6.64 6.71
N HIS A 153 -18.67 7.08 7.95
CA HIS A 153 -18.74 6.26 9.16
C HIS A 153 -20.00 5.39 9.24
N SER A 154 -21.19 5.96 8.96
CA SER A 154 -22.46 5.24 9.00
C SER A 154 -22.51 4.08 8.00
N LYS A 155 -21.93 4.21 6.81
CA LYS A 155 -21.86 3.15 5.79
C LYS A 155 -20.78 2.12 6.10
N ALA A 156 -19.64 2.53 6.65
CA ALA A 156 -18.54 1.64 6.99
C ALA A 156 -18.91 0.63 8.09
N PHE A 157 -19.76 1.03 9.03
CA PHE A 157 -20.18 0.20 10.18
C PHE A 157 -21.60 -0.37 10.08
N SER A 158 -22.41 0.01 9.07
CA SER A 158 -23.78 -0.50 8.91
C SER A 158 -23.84 -1.98 8.49
N LEU A 159 -22.74 -2.53 7.98
CA LEU A 159 -22.67 -3.91 7.48
C LEU A 159 -22.83 -4.96 8.58
N THR A 160 -22.60 -4.61 9.83
CA THR A 160 -22.77 -5.52 10.99
C THR A 160 -24.14 -5.44 11.65
N ARG A 161 -24.97 -4.42 11.34
CA ARG A 161 -26.28 -4.19 11.99
C ARG A 161 -27.49 -4.86 11.31
N HIS A 162 -27.34 -5.39 10.10
CA HIS A 162 -28.46 -6.00 9.36
C HIS A 162 -28.65 -7.50 9.57
N ILE A 163 -27.96 -8.12 10.53
CA ILE A 163 -28.14 -9.55 10.83
C ILE A 163 -29.30 -9.82 11.79
N ASN A 164 -29.90 -8.76 12.38
CA ASN A 164 -31.03 -8.87 13.32
C ASN A 164 -32.24 -8.05 12.85
N LYS A 165 -32.82 -8.40 11.70
CA LYS A 165 -34.23 -8.11 11.38
C LYS A 165 -34.80 -9.25 10.55
#